data_53becf2e8beb26420d8e2213ec4e41a8
#
_entry.id   53becf2e8beb26420d8e2213ec4e41a8
#
_cell.length_a   1.000
_cell.length_b   1.000
_cell.length_c   1.000
_cell.angle_alpha   90.00
_cell.angle_beta   90.00
_cell.angle_gamma   90.00
#
_symmetry.space_group_name_H-M   'P 1'
#
loop_
_entity.id
_entity.type
_entity.pdbx_description
1 polymer ?
#
loop_
_entity_poly.entity_id
_entity_poly.type
_entity_poly.pdbx_seq_one_letter_code
_entity_poly.pdbx_strand_id
1 'polypeptide(L)'
;MKLLFLDIDGTLFSTDGKILPSSILAMKQAQEKGVTIILASGRDYTSLPWDQLNELDIPYVITCNGSAAYKTDTKECLYKECLDKEEMVSVFNYILERGIHLNVQMNGGNYTEKKCQDYIKNMAVPDYVKEIIRNNCKALDDITWFIRENDVDILKVTLNFQMKDDGEYLNREETSQYLKQFPDIQVVDGGFANLEFNKAGISKATGVQFLAKYLGVSANDIIAIGDSENDIEMLRASGTGIAMGNAVEAAKAAADDITSSNDEDGVAKAIEKYLL
;
A
#
# COMPACT_ATOMS: atom_id res chain seq x y z
N MET A 1 15.98 -16.42 -13.29
CA MET A 1 15.12 -16.28 -12.06
C MET A 1 13.93 -15.44 -12.46
N LYS A 2 12.71 -15.89 -12.20
CA LYS A 2 11.50 -15.08 -12.43
C LYS A 2 11.05 -14.45 -11.12
N LEU A 3 10.53 -13.22 -11.17
CA LEU A 3 9.93 -12.54 -10.04
C LEU A 3 8.43 -12.40 -10.26
N LEU A 4 7.65 -12.66 -9.21
CA LEU A 4 6.22 -12.41 -9.17
C LEU A 4 5.94 -11.34 -8.11
N PHE A 5 5.48 -10.16 -8.52
CA PHE A 5 5.01 -9.12 -7.64
C PHE A 5 3.49 -9.20 -7.50
N LEU A 6 3.02 -9.26 -6.27
CA LEU A 6 1.60 -9.38 -5.94
C LEU A 6 1.17 -8.21 -5.06
N ASP A 7 0.13 -7.51 -5.47
CA ASP A 7 -0.62 -6.69 -4.54
C ASP A 7 -1.42 -7.55 -3.56
N ILE A 8 -1.87 -6.96 -2.45
CA ILE A 8 -2.57 -7.66 -1.37
C ILE A 8 -4.06 -7.38 -1.40
N ASP A 9 -4.45 -6.13 -1.23
CA ASP A 9 -5.83 -5.72 -0.99
C ASP A 9 -6.61 -5.62 -2.30
N GLY A 10 -7.59 -6.52 -2.52
CA GLY A 10 -8.31 -6.64 -3.78
C GLY A 10 -7.63 -7.54 -4.82
N THR A 11 -6.42 -8.02 -4.54
CA THR A 11 -5.65 -8.94 -5.37
C THR A 11 -5.45 -10.28 -4.68
N LEU A 12 -4.50 -10.39 -3.75
CA LEU A 12 -4.21 -11.63 -3.02
C LEU A 12 -5.30 -11.97 -2.00
N PHE A 13 -5.88 -10.93 -1.38
CA PHE A 13 -7.00 -11.07 -0.46
C PHE A 13 -8.32 -11.12 -1.20
N SER A 14 -9.15 -12.13 -0.83
CA SER A 14 -10.57 -12.14 -1.14
C SER A 14 -11.31 -10.99 -0.45
N THR A 15 -12.54 -10.75 -0.82
CA THR A 15 -13.43 -9.75 -0.18
C THR A 15 -13.56 -9.96 1.33
N ASP A 16 -13.41 -11.22 1.81
CA ASP A 16 -13.43 -11.56 3.24
C ASP A 16 -12.08 -11.33 3.94
N GLY A 17 -11.08 -10.75 3.28
CA GLY A 17 -9.75 -10.47 3.84
C GLY A 17 -8.90 -11.72 4.08
N LYS A 18 -9.11 -12.79 3.30
CA LYS A 18 -8.38 -14.06 3.41
C LYS A 18 -7.67 -14.39 2.10
N ILE A 19 -6.54 -15.07 2.22
CA ILE A 19 -5.87 -15.66 1.07
C ILE A 19 -6.56 -17.00 0.72
N LEU A 20 -7.00 -17.17 -0.51
CA LEU A 20 -7.66 -18.39 -0.95
C LEU A 20 -6.67 -19.58 -0.93
N PRO A 21 -7.11 -20.78 -0.53
CA PRO A 21 -6.25 -21.96 -0.51
C PRO A 21 -5.64 -22.29 -1.88
N SER A 22 -6.36 -22.06 -2.97
CA SER A 22 -5.88 -22.17 -4.35
C SER A 22 -4.69 -21.26 -4.64
N SER A 23 -4.75 -20.00 -4.18
CA SER A 23 -3.66 -19.04 -4.32
C SER A 23 -2.42 -19.49 -3.55
N ILE A 24 -2.58 -19.96 -2.31
CA ILE A 24 -1.47 -20.52 -1.52
C ILE A 24 -0.83 -21.71 -2.24
N LEU A 25 -1.65 -22.63 -2.77
CA LEU A 25 -1.14 -23.80 -3.50
C LEU A 25 -0.36 -23.40 -4.76
N ALA A 26 -0.93 -22.52 -5.58
CA ALA A 26 -0.28 -22.04 -6.80
C ALA A 26 1.04 -21.29 -6.51
N MET A 27 1.05 -20.46 -5.46
CA MET A 27 2.27 -19.76 -5.01
C MET A 27 3.36 -20.76 -4.59
N LYS A 28 3.04 -21.81 -3.81
CA LYS A 28 3.99 -22.87 -3.44
C LYS A 28 4.55 -23.58 -4.68
N GLN A 29 3.70 -23.95 -5.63
CA GLN A 29 4.13 -24.59 -6.86
C GLN A 29 5.04 -23.68 -7.70
N ALA A 30 4.76 -22.38 -7.76
CA ALA A 30 5.64 -21.42 -8.42
C ALA A 30 7.01 -21.31 -7.72
N GLN A 31 7.03 -21.31 -6.39
CA GLN A 31 8.28 -21.33 -5.60
C GLN A 31 9.10 -22.60 -5.85
N GLU A 32 8.46 -23.77 -5.94
CA GLU A 32 9.12 -25.04 -6.31
C GLU A 32 9.78 -24.98 -7.70
N LYS A 33 9.25 -24.17 -8.61
CA LYS A 33 9.84 -23.89 -9.93
C LYS A 33 10.88 -22.77 -9.93
N GLY A 34 11.25 -22.24 -8.76
CA GLY A 34 12.28 -21.20 -8.61
C GLY A 34 11.79 -19.78 -8.86
N VAL A 35 10.49 -19.54 -8.78
CA VAL A 35 9.91 -18.18 -8.82
C VAL A 35 10.04 -17.54 -7.44
N THR A 36 10.58 -16.33 -7.39
CA THR A 36 10.59 -15.52 -6.16
C THR A 36 9.33 -14.67 -6.09
N ILE A 37 8.55 -14.85 -5.03
CA ILE A 37 7.32 -14.10 -4.79
C ILE A 37 7.60 -12.92 -3.88
N ILE A 38 7.12 -11.74 -4.27
CA ILE A 38 7.33 -10.46 -3.60
C ILE A 38 5.98 -9.77 -3.45
N LEU A 39 5.65 -9.33 -2.25
CA LEU A 39 4.43 -8.53 -2.04
C LEU A 39 4.73 -7.06 -2.29
N ALA A 40 3.77 -6.35 -2.92
CA ALA A 40 3.85 -4.92 -3.19
C ALA A 40 2.56 -4.23 -2.73
N SER A 41 2.60 -3.57 -1.58
CA SER A 41 1.39 -3.08 -0.91
C SER A 41 1.48 -1.62 -0.50
N GLY A 42 0.30 -1.01 -0.33
CA GLY A 42 0.15 0.28 0.35
C GLY A 42 0.29 0.21 1.87
N ARG A 43 0.33 -1.00 2.44
CA ARG A 43 0.49 -1.24 3.88
C ARG A 43 1.93 -0.96 4.32
N ASP A 44 2.12 -0.65 5.61
CA ASP A 44 3.45 -0.67 6.24
C ASP A 44 3.87 -2.12 6.56
N TYR A 45 5.16 -2.29 6.91
CA TYR A 45 5.73 -3.61 7.17
C TYR A 45 5.01 -4.39 8.28
N THR A 46 4.58 -3.71 9.35
CA THR A 46 3.93 -4.38 10.51
C THR A 46 2.49 -4.78 10.23
N SER A 47 1.83 -4.15 9.24
CA SER A 47 0.45 -4.40 8.84
C SER A 47 0.31 -5.43 7.72
N LEU A 48 1.40 -6.05 7.27
CA LEU A 48 1.36 -7.15 6.31
C LEU A 48 0.76 -8.41 6.96
N PRO A 49 0.07 -9.28 6.21
CA PRO A 49 -0.67 -10.42 6.75
C PRO A 49 0.24 -11.62 7.07
N TRP A 50 1.25 -11.43 7.90
CA TRP A 50 2.29 -12.43 8.20
C TRP A 50 1.72 -13.76 8.66
N ASP A 51 0.62 -13.75 9.42
CA ASP A 51 -0.03 -14.97 9.93
C ASP A 51 -0.60 -15.84 8.80
N GLN A 52 -1.08 -15.21 7.71
CA GLN A 52 -1.62 -15.90 6.54
C GLN A 52 -0.55 -16.34 5.53
N LEU A 53 0.65 -15.76 5.64
CA LEU A 53 1.79 -16.01 4.75
C LEU A 53 2.82 -16.98 5.32
N ASN A 54 2.60 -17.51 6.53
CA ASN A 54 3.57 -18.32 7.28
C ASN A 54 4.01 -19.62 6.58
N GLU A 55 3.24 -20.08 5.60
CA GLU A 55 3.53 -21.26 4.79
C GLU A 55 4.28 -20.98 3.48
N LEU A 56 4.56 -19.71 3.20
CA LEU A 56 5.21 -19.25 1.97
C LEU A 56 6.57 -18.62 2.29
N ASP A 57 7.52 -18.80 1.39
CA ASP A 57 8.78 -18.06 1.41
C ASP A 57 8.57 -16.72 0.68
N ILE A 58 8.46 -15.64 1.44
CA ILE A 58 8.34 -14.27 0.91
C ILE A 58 9.60 -13.50 1.31
N PRO A 59 10.68 -13.58 0.53
CA PRO A 59 11.98 -13.02 0.95
C PRO A 59 12.06 -11.50 0.92
N TYR A 60 11.20 -10.84 0.13
CA TYR A 60 11.18 -9.39 -0.03
C TYR A 60 9.76 -8.86 -0.05
N VAL A 61 9.57 -7.63 0.44
CA VAL A 61 8.30 -6.91 0.37
C VAL A 61 8.54 -5.44 0.00
N ILE A 62 7.61 -4.89 -0.77
CA ILE A 62 7.48 -3.46 -1.05
C ILE A 62 6.31 -2.94 -0.23
N THR A 63 6.51 -1.85 0.49
CA THR A 63 5.53 -1.26 1.42
C THR A 63 5.27 0.21 1.12
N CYS A 64 4.22 0.75 1.71
CA CYS A 64 3.90 2.19 1.64
C CYS A 64 3.82 2.71 0.19
N ASN A 65 3.13 1.96 -0.72
CA ASN A 65 3.01 2.29 -2.14
C ASN A 65 4.37 2.44 -2.86
N GLY A 66 5.41 1.69 -2.44
CA GLY A 66 6.73 1.74 -3.06
C GLY A 66 7.74 2.63 -2.35
N SER A 67 7.36 3.29 -1.26
CA SER A 67 8.27 4.15 -0.50
C SER A 67 9.36 3.39 0.27
N ALA A 68 9.18 2.08 0.51
CA ALA A 68 10.23 1.25 1.10
C ALA A 68 10.19 -0.20 0.58
N ALA A 69 11.36 -0.86 0.61
CA ALA A 69 11.50 -2.28 0.36
C ALA A 69 12.33 -2.94 1.47
N TYR A 70 11.89 -4.11 1.91
CA TYR A 70 12.51 -4.82 3.02
C TYR A 70 12.88 -6.25 2.62
N LYS A 71 13.95 -6.75 3.24
CA LYS A 71 14.25 -8.16 3.33
C LYS A 71 13.56 -8.74 4.56
N THR A 72 12.77 -9.81 4.40
CA THR A 72 11.84 -10.25 5.43
C THR A 72 12.49 -11.03 6.57
N ASP A 73 13.53 -11.83 6.28
CA ASP A 73 14.26 -12.65 7.26
C ASP A 73 15.00 -11.81 8.31
N THR A 74 15.60 -10.70 7.89
CA THR A 74 16.36 -9.78 8.75
C THR A 74 15.59 -8.54 9.14
N LYS A 75 14.46 -8.26 8.48
CA LYS A 75 13.70 -7.00 8.56
C LYS A 75 14.54 -5.78 8.14
N GLU A 76 15.58 -6.01 7.35
CA GLU A 76 16.44 -4.96 6.83
C GLU A 76 15.70 -4.12 5.80
N CYS A 77 15.70 -2.80 5.99
CA CYS A 77 15.22 -1.86 4.99
C CYS A 77 16.32 -1.68 3.93
N LEU A 78 16.09 -2.25 2.73
CA LEU A 78 17.02 -2.18 1.61
C LEU A 78 16.95 -0.86 0.85
N TYR A 79 15.79 -0.22 0.89
CA TYR A 79 15.49 0.99 0.13
C TYR A 79 14.39 1.75 0.87
N LYS A 80 14.49 3.06 0.90
CA LYS A 80 13.45 3.97 1.37
C LYS A 80 13.52 5.31 0.68
N GLU A 81 12.35 5.90 0.42
CA GLU A 81 12.16 7.27 -0.04
C GLU A 81 11.17 7.97 0.89
N CYS A 82 11.68 8.95 1.62
CA CYS A 82 10.95 9.60 2.70
C CYS A 82 10.44 10.97 2.26
N LEU A 83 9.31 11.38 2.85
CA LEU A 83 8.83 12.75 2.85
C LEU A 83 9.75 13.63 3.72
N ASP A 84 9.87 14.90 3.37
CA ASP A 84 10.65 15.84 4.15
C ASP A 84 10.03 16.08 5.54
N LYS A 85 10.84 15.94 6.57
CA LYS A 85 10.42 15.99 7.96
C LYS A 85 9.86 17.37 8.37
N GLU A 86 10.52 18.45 7.99
CA GLU A 86 10.11 19.82 8.36
C GLU A 86 8.86 20.24 7.59
N GLU A 87 8.76 19.84 6.33
CA GLU A 87 7.56 20.05 5.53
C GLU A 87 6.37 19.30 6.14
N MET A 88 6.55 18.04 6.54
CA MET A 88 5.49 17.23 7.15
C MET A 88 5.00 17.79 8.48
N VAL A 89 5.85 18.37 9.29
CA VAL A 89 5.42 19.07 10.52
C VAL A 89 4.45 20.21 10.20
N SER A 90 4.71 20.98 9.15
CA SER A 90 3.83 22.08 8.72
C SER A 90 2.50 21.53 8.17
N VAL A 91 2.56 20.49 7.35
CA VAL A 91 1.38 19.81 6.79
C VAL A 91 0.53 19.19 7.90
N PHE A 92 1.12 18.54 8.90
CA PHE A 92 0.38 17.89 9.99
C PHE A 92 -0.29 18.93 10.91
N ASN A 93 0.34 20.05 11.21
CA ASN A 93 -0.33 21.12 11.93
C ASN A 93 -1.58 21.61 11.20
N TYR A 94 -1.48 21.85 9.89
CA TYR A 94 -2.63 22.23 9.06
C TYR A 94 -3.78 21.21 9.14
N ILE A 95 -3.47 19.90 9.03
CA ILE A 95 -4.42 18.80 9.07
C ILE A 95 -5.09 18.70 10.44
N LEU A 96 -4.29 18.72 11.50
CA LEU A 96 -4.75 18.55 12.88
C LEU A 96 -5.66 19.68 13.36
N GLU A 97 -5.42 20.93 12.91
CA GLU A 97 -6.28 22.09 13.18
C GLU A 97 -7.68 21.95 12.54
N ARG A 98 -7.81 21.13 11.48
CA ARG A 98 -9.06 20.94 10.74
C ARG A 98 -9.87 19.73 11.16
N GLY A 99 -9.45 19.04 12.22
CA GLY A 99 -10.15 17.85 12.71
C GLY A 99 -10.15 16.67 11.75
N ILE A 100 -9.09 16.52 10.96
CA ILE A 100 -8.88 15.42 10.03
C ILE A 100 -8.10 14.32 10.73
N HIS A 101 -8.52 13.08 10.57
CA HIS A 101 -7.78 11.93 11.10
C HIS A 101 -6.52 11.70 10.26
N LEU A 102 -5.39 11.66 10.95
CA LEU A 102 -4.06 11.51 10.39
C LEU A 102 -3.52 10.12 10.76
N ASN A 103 -3.13 9.32 9.77
CA ASN A 103 -2.37 8.10 9.95
C ASN A 103 -1.04 8.26 9.21
N VAL A 104 0.07 8.20 9.96
CA VAL A 104 1.43 8.34 9.44
C VAL A 104 2.15 7.01 9.49
N GLN A 105 2.54 6.52 8.33
CA GLN A 105 3.40 5.34 8.20
C GLN A 105 4.86 5.78 8.28
N MET A 106 5.49 5.50 9.41
CA MET A 106 6.87 5.85 9.68
C MET A 106 7.59 4.76 10.48
N ASN A 107 8.88 4.57 10.24
CA ASN A 107 9.72 3.61 10.95
C ASN A 107 9.11 2.18 10.96
N GLY A 108 8.46 1.78 9.87
CA GLY A 108 7.85 0.45 9.70
C GLY A 108 6.52 0.22 10.43
N GLY A 109 5.93 1.24 11.05
CA GLY A 109 4.64 1.15 11.74
C GLY A 109 3.70 2.30 11.43
N ASN A 110 2.47 2.25 11.98
CA ASN A 110 1.44 3.27 11.85
C ASN A 110 1.31 4.09 13.13
N TYR A 111 1.21 5.41 12.96
CA TYR A 111 1.10 6.36 14.06
C TYR A 111 -0.01 7.38 13.81
N THR A 112 -0.68 7.80 14.86
CA THR A 112 -1.70 8.86 14.83
C THR A 112 -1.58 9.74 16.05
N GLU A 113 -2.23 10.90 16.05
CA GLU A 113 -2.36 11.71 17.27
C GLU A 113 -3.60 11.29 18.06
N LYS A 114 -3.50 11.24 19.39
CA LYS A 114 -4.59 10.77 20.27
C LYS A 114 -5.92 11.46 19.99
N LYS A 115 -5.91 12.79 19.79
CA LYS A 115 -7.14 13.54 19.48
C LYS A 115 -7.81 13.09 18.19
N CYS A 116 -7.07 12.52 17.23
CA CYS A 116 -7.63 12.02 15.98
C CYS A 116 -8.52 10.79 16.19
N GLN A 117 -8.33 10.03 17.26
CA GLN A 117 -9.17 8.86 17.57
C GLN A 117 -10.64 9.25 17.80
N ASP A 118 -10.91 10.47 18.27
CA ASP A 118 -12.27 10.96 18.45
C ASP A 118 -12.99 11.21 17.12
N TYR A 119 -12.24 11.43 16.04
CA TYR A 119 -12.81 11.70 14.71
C TYR A 119 -13.29 10.42 14.02
N ILE A 120 -12.76 9.26 14.39
CA ILE A 120 -13.06 7.96 13.76
C ILE A 120 -14.57 7.64 13.80
N LYS A 121 -15.26 8.00 14.89
CA LYS A 121 -16.69 7.75 15.03
C LYS A 121 -17.56 8.41 13.94
N ASN A 122 -17.10 9.56 13.41
CA ASN A 122 -17.83 10.36 12.41
C ASN A 122 -17.37 10.08 10.97
N MET A 123 -16.48 9.12 10.76
CA MET A 123 -16.06 8.71 9.42
C MET A 123 -17.17 7.93 8.71
N ALA A 124 -17.31 8.16 7.41
CA ALA A 124 -18.25 7.45 6.55
C ALA A 124 -17.68 6.13 6.05
N VAL A 125 -17.26 5.29 6.98
CA VAL A 125 -16.72 3.96 6.66
C VAL A 125 -17.45 2.91 7.52
N PRO A 126 -17.51 1.64 7.07
CA PRO A 126 -18.08 0.56 7.87
C PRO A 126 -17.41 0.44 9.25
N ASP A 127 -18.15 -0.04 10.25
CA ASP A 127 -17.63 -0.11 11.63
C ASP A 127 -16.39 -1.03 11.75
N TYR A 128 -16.31 -2.10 10.98
CA TYR A 128 -15.10 -2.93 10.95
C TYR A 128 -13.86 -2.17 10.48
N VAL A 129 -14.02 -1.23 9.53
CA VAL A 129 -12.92 -0.36 9.07
C VAL A 129 -12.52 0.63 10.17
N LYS A 130 -13.50 1.18 10.91
CA LYS A 130 -13.22 2.04 12.07
C LYS A 130 -12.41 1.32 13.14
N GLU A 131 -12.72 0.04 13.37
CA GLU A 131 -11.95 -0.80 14.31
C GLU A 131 -10.52 -1.05 13.82
N ILE A 132 -10.34 -1.34 12.53
CA ILE A 132 -9.02 -1.51 11.91
C ILE A 132 -8.19 -0.23 12.08
N ILE A 133 -8.75 0.94 11.74
CA ILE A 133 -8.06 2.23 11.87
C ILE A 133 -7.66 2.48 13.33
N ARG A 134 -8.55 2.20 14.28
CA ARG A 134 -8.30 2.40 15.72
C ARG A 134 -7.22 1.49 16.27
N ASN A 135 -7.20 0.22 15.85
CA ASN A 135 -6.34 -0.81 16.43
C ASN A 135 -4.95 -0.87 15.80
N ASN A 136 -4.80 -0.39 14.55
CA ASN A 136 -3.55 -0.50 13.81
C ASN A 136 -2.62 0.71 13.98
N CYS A 137 -3.03 1.75 14.72
CA CYS A 137 -2.22 2.95 14.91
C CYS A 137 -1.75 3.11 16.35
N LYS A 138 -0.48 3.40 16.54
CA LYS A 138 0.06 3.87 17.83
C LYS A 138 -0.30 5.33 18.02
N ALA A 139 -1.06 5.64 19.06
CA ALA A 139 -1.49 7.00 19.37
C ALA A 139 -0.41 7.77 20.16
N LEU A 140 0.03 8.89 19.61
CA LEU A 140 0.99 9.82 20.23
C LEU A 140 0.23 11.03 20.84
N ASP A 141 0.78 11.60 21.89
CA ASP A 141 0.21 12.81 22.48
C ASP A 141 0.36 14.04 21.58
N ASP A 142 1.51 14.17 20.92
CA ASP A 142 1.85 15.21 19.94
C ASP A 142 2.74 14.57 18.86
N ILE A 143 2.18 14.33 17.67
CA ILE A 143 2.91 13.70 16.57
C ILE A 143 3.96 14.65 15.97
N THR A 144 3.69 15.94 15.96
CA THR A 144 4.63 16.94 15.39
C THR A 144 5.85 17.12 16.29
N TRP A 145 5.66 17.14 17.60
CA TRP A 145 6.75 17.11 18.56
C TRP A 145 7.57 15.82 18.43
N PHE A 146 6.90 14.67 18.38
CA PHE A 146 7.57 13.38 18.23
C PHE A 146 8.46 13.33 16.99
N ILE A 147 7.97 13.84 15.85
CA ILE A 147 8.73 13.89 14.59
C ILE A 147 9.95 14.80 14.70
N ARG A 148 9.84 15.94 15.39
CA ARG A 148 10.97 16.86 15.57
C ARG A 148 12.08 16.28 16.45
N GLU A 149 11.71 15.61 17.52
CA GLU A 149 12.64 15.12 18.54
C GLU A 149 13.25 13.74 18.23
N ASN A 150 12.74 13.04 17.23
CA ASN A 150 13.21 11.71 16.88
C ASN A 150 13.71 11.64 15.43
N ASP A 151 14.59 10.67 15.17
CA ASP A 151 14.97 10.29 13.81
C ASP A 151 13.86 9.39 13.25
N VAL A 152 13.08 9.94 12.33
CA VAL A 152 11.91 9.27 11.75
C VAL A 152 11.95 9.29 10.23
N ASP A 153 11.58 8.16 9.64
CA ASP A 153 11.40 7.97 8.21
C ASP A 153 9.90 8.01 7.88
N ILE A 154 9.40 9.14 7.42
CA ILE A 154 7.99 9.30 7.03
C ILE A 154 7.83 8.79 5.60
N LEU A 155 7.15 7.66 5.42
CA LEU A 155 7.05 6.98 4.13
C LEU A 155 5.75 7.28 3.40
N LYS A 156 4.63 7.31 4.13
CA LYS A 156 3.30 7.53 3.57
C LYS A 156 2.38 8.11 4.64
N VAL A 157 1.40 8.86 4.22
CA VAL A 157 0.34 9.41 5.08
C VAL A 157 -1.01 9.07 4.49
N THR A 158 -1.95 8.70 5.34
CA THR A 158 -3.36 8.50 5.00
C THR A 158 -4.22 9.44 5.82
N LEU A 159 -5.08 10.20 5.14
CA LEU A 159 -6.02 11.13 5.76
C LEU A 159 -7.44 10.58 5.62
N ASN A 160 -8.15 10.47 6.73
CA ASN A 160 -9.53 10.05 6.74
C ASN A 160 -10.42 11.21 7.19
N PHE A 161 -11.50 11.44 6.45
CA PHE A 161 -12.35 12.61 6.62
C PHE A 161 -13.67 12.25 7.31
N GLN A 162 -14.14 13.16 8.15
CA GLN A 162 -15.46 13.07 8.73
C GLN A 162 -16.50 13.45 7.69
N MET A 163 -17.68 12.81 7.74
CA MET A 163 -18.81 13.16 6.89
C MET A 163 -19.70 14.19 7.59
N LYS A 164 -20.12 15.20 6.84
CA LYS A 164 -21.16 16.16 7.26
C LYS A 164 -22.56 15.56 7.10
N ASP A 165 -23.56 16.21 7.69
CA ASP A 165 -24.96 15.80 7.60
C ASP A 165 -25.51 15.83 6.15
N ASP A 166 -24.93 16.65 5.28
CA ASP A 166 -25.28 16.77 3.85
C ASP A 166 -24.62 15.71 2.96
N GLY A 167 -23.80 14.83 3.54
CA GLY A 167 -23.08 13.77 2.83
C GLY A 167 -21.73 14.20 2.22
N GLU A 168 -21.32 15.44 2.38
CA GLU A 168 -20.01 15.90 1.96
C GLU A 168 -18.93 15.57 3.00
N TYR A 169 -17.69 15.39 2.55
CA TYR A 169 -16.54 15.18 3.43
C TYR A 169 -16.00 16.51 3.96
N LEU A 170 -15.91 16.63 5.28
CA LEU A 170 -15.40 17.84 5.95
C LEU A 170 -13.94 18.10 5.55
N ASN A 171 -13.69 19.28 4.96
CA ASN A 171 -12.36 19.79 4.57
C ASN A 171 -11.58 18.94 3.54
N ARG A 172 -12.19 17.92 2.89
CA ARG A 172 -11.46 17.01 1.99
C ARG A 172 -10.91 17.74 0.76
N GLU A 173 -11.75 18.47 0.03
CA GLU A 173 -11.37 19.18 -1.20
C GLU A 173 -10.33 20.28 -0.90
N GLU A 174 -10.55 21.08 0.17
CA GLU A 174 -9.61 22.10 0.60
C GLU A 174 -8.24 21.50 0.95
N THR A 175 -8.23 20.34 1.64
CA THR A 175 -6.99 19.63 1.99
C THR A 175 -6.29 19.08 0.76
N SER A 176 -7.05 18.52 -0.21
CA SER A 176 -6.48 18.06 -1.48
C SER A 176 -5.80 19.21 -2.23
N GLN A 177 -6.43 20.39 -2.31
CA GLN A 177 -5.85 21.57 -2.94
C GLN A 177 -4.63 22.11 -2.17
N TYR A 178 -4.67 22.07 -0.85
CA TYR A 178 -3.53 22.46 0.00
C TYR A 178 -2.31 21.56 -0.24
N LEU A 179 -2.50 20.24 -0.25
CA LEU A 179 -1.41 19.27 -0.46
C LEU A 179 -0.78 19.41 -1.86
N LYS A 180 -1.56 19.75 -2.89
CA LYS A 180 -1.04 19.97 -4.26
C LYS A 180 -0.10 21.17 -4.39
N GLN A 181 0.03 22.03 -3.38
CA GLN A 181 1.00 23.14 -3.36
C GLN A 181 2.44 22.67 -3.07
N PHE A 182 2.60 21.43 -2.60
CA PHE A 182 3.90 20.84 -2.26
C PHE A 182 4.39 19.94 -3.41
N PRO A 183 5.42 20.38 -4.15
CA PRO A 183 5.86 19.65 -5.36
C PRO A 183 6.45 18.27 -5.05
N ASP A 184 6.94 18.06 -3.83
CA ASP A 184 7.54 16.81 -3.39
C ASP A 184 6.51 15.81 -2.81
N ILE A 185 5.22 16.16 -2.83
CA ILE A 185 4.12 15.32 -2.40
C ILE A 185 3.29 14.85 -3.59
N GLN A 186 3.07 13.56 -3.70
CA GLN A 186 2.10 12.96 -4.64
C GLN A 186 0.86 12.53 -3.87
N VAL A 187 -0.28 13.14 -4.18
CA VAL A 187 -1.58 12.82 -3.56
C VAL A 187 -2.36 11.91 -4.48
N VAL A 188 -2.92 10.84 -3.92
CA VAL A 188 -3.82 9.91 -4.60
C VAL A 188 -5.10 9.74 -3.80
N ASP A 189 -6.20 9.47 -4.49
CA ASP A 189 -7.44 9.06 -3.86
C ASP A 189 -7.32 7.60 -3.41
N GLY A 190 -7.60 7.34 -2.14
CA GLY A 190 -7.65 6.00 -1.60
C GLY A 190 -9.08 5.48 -1.45
N GLY A 191 -9.23 4.27 -0.93
CA GLY A 191 -10.55 3.69 -0.64
C GLY A 191 -11.32 4.52 0.41
N PHE A 192 -12.66 4.47 0.35
CA PHE A 192 -13.54 5.20 1.28
C PHE A 192 -13.31 6.72 1.33
N ALA A 193 -13.00 7.32 0.17
CA ALA A 193 -12.76 8.76 0.03
C ALA A 193 -11.64 9.34 0.91
N ASN A 194 -10.72 8.52 1.40
CA ASN A 194 -9.51 9.02 2.04
C ASN A 194 -8.57 9.67 0.98
N LEU A 195 -7.60 10.43 1.47
CA LEU A 195 -6.46 10.87 0.66
C LEU A 195 -5.22 10.18 1.18
N GLU A 196 -4.45 9.63 0.27
CA GLU A 196 -3.12 9.11 0.57
C GLU A 196 -2.06 9.98 -0.09
N PHE A 197 -0.92 10.13 0.56
CA PHE A 197 0.21 10.77 -0.08
C PHE A 197 1.54 10.21 0.39
N ASN A 198 2.47 10.19 -0.51
CA ASN A 198 3.87 9.83 -0.31
C ASN A 198 4.75 10.78 -1.14
N LYS A 199 6.05 10.54 -1.16
CA LYS A 199 6.99 11.36 -1.93
C LYS A 199 6.66 11.31 -3.42
N ALA A 200 6.70 12.46 -4.09
CA ALA A 200 6.41 12.58 -5.51
C ALA A 200 7.36 11.70 -6.36
N GLY A 201 6.79 11.07 -7.39
CA GLY A 201 7.52 10.16 -8.27
C GLY A 201 7.76 8.76 -7.68
N ILE A 202 7.24 8.48 -6.50
CA ILE A 202 7.35 7.16 -5.87
C ILE A 202 6.02 6.41 -6.01
N SER A 203 6.12 5.20 -6.52
CA SER A 203 5.00 4.27 -6.71
C SER A 203 5.46 2.83 -6.47
N LYS A 204 4.55 1.86 -6.51
CA LYS A 204 4.93 0.44 -6.44
C LYS A 204 5.96 0.05 -7.51
N ALA A 205 5.91 0.68 -8.70
CA ALA A 205 6.89 0.48 -9.76
C ALA A 205 8.32 0.85 -9.34
N THR A 206 8.50 1.88 -8.52
CA THR A 206 9.81 2.27 -8.00
C THR A 206 10.43 1.14 -7.16
N GLY A 207 9.63 0.53 -6.29
CA GLY A 207 10.05 -0.62 -5.50
C GLY A 207 10.36 -1.86 -6.37
N VAL A 208 9.54 -2.12 -7.40
CA VAL A 208 9.78 -3.19 -8.39
C VAL A 208 11.10 -2.98 -9.11
N GLN A 209 11.36 -1.79 -9.64
CA GLN A 209 12.60 -1.45 -10.34
C GLN A 209 13.83 -1.57 -9.43
N PHE A 210 13.70 -1.10 -8.17
CA PHE A 210 14.76 -1.27 -7.19
C PHE A 210 15.09 -2.73 -6.94
N LEU A 211 14.10 -3.58 -6.62
CA LEU A 211 14.32 -5.00 -6.34
C LEU A 211 14.77 -5.78 -7.56
N ALA A 212 14.25 -5.48 -8.74
CA ALA A 212 14.73 -6.07 -10.00
C ALA A 212 16.23 -5.81 -10.22
N LYS A 213 16.66 -4.57 -10.02
CA LYS A 213 18.08 -4.18 -10.10
C LYS A 213 18.92 -4.85 -9.00
N TYR A 214 18.43 -4.86 -7.76
CA TYR A 214 19.11 -5.47 -6.61
C TYR A 214 19.34 -6.98 -6.81
N LEU A 215 18.35 -7.67 -7.40
CA LEU A 215 18.38 -9.11 -7.66
C LEU A 215 19.00 -9.46 -9.03
N GLY A 216 19.34 -8.48 -9.87
CA GLY A 216 19.90 -8.69 -11.18
C GLY A 216 18.93 -9.33 -12.18
N VAL A 217 17.63 -9.04 -12.08
CA VAL A 217 16.56 -9.62 -12.91
C VAL A 217 16.08 -8.61 -13.95
N SER A 218 15.93 -9.08 -15.20
CA SER A 218 15.40 -8.26 -16.30
C SER A 218 13.88 -8.04 -16.13
N ALA A 219 13.39 -6.90 -16.56
CA ALA A 219 11.94 -6.62 -16.58
C ALA A 219 11.13 -7.72 -17.30
N ASN A 220 11.66 -8.32 -18.35
CA ASN A 220 11.02 -9.40 -19.10
C ASN A 220 10.76 -10.68 -18.25
N ASP A 221 11.48 -10.84 -17.15
CA ASP A 221 11.32 -11.96 -16.22
C ASP A 221 10.48 -11.59 -15.01
N ILE A 222 9.80 -10.45 -15.05
CA ILE A 222 8.93 -9.94 -13.99
C ILE A 222 7.47 -10.10 -14.40
N ILE A 223 6.67 -10.66 -13.51
CA ILE A 223 5.22 -10.69 -13.60
C ILE A 223 4.67 -9.87 -12.42
N ALA A 224 3.68 -9.03 -12.68
CA ALA A 224 2.98 -8.27 -11.64
C ALA A 224 1.47 -8.52 -11.72
N ILE A 225 0.82 -8.66 -10.57
CA ILE A 225 -0.62 -8.80 -10.47
C ILE A 225 -1.16 -7.72 -9.52
N GLY A 226 -2.20 -6.99 -9.94
CA GLY A 226 -2.79 -5.90 -9.17
C GLY A 226 -4.22 -5.57 -9.62
N ASP A 227 -4.91 -4.68 -8.90
CA ASP A 227 -6.31 -4.37 -9.16
C ASP A 227 -6.67 -2.88 -9.11
N SER A 228 -5.84 -2.04 -8.52
CA SER A 228 -6.20 -0.65 -8.24
C SER A 228 -5.28 0.38 -8.90
N GLU A 229 -5.56 1.67 -8.71
CA GLU A 229 -4.82 2.74 -9.38
C GLU A 229 -3.34 2.76 -9.01
N ASN A 230 -2.99 2.41 -7.75
CA ASN A 230 -1.60 2.37 -7.30
C ASN A 230 -0.79 1.20 -7.88
N ASP A 231 -1.45 0.25 -8.61
CA ASP A 231 -0.82 -0.87 -9.30
C ASP A 231 -0.46 -0.54 -10.76
N ILE A 232 -1.08 0.46 -11.36
CA ILE A 232 -0.96 0.77 -12.78
C ILE A 232 0.49 0.85 -13.23
N GLU A 233 1.31 1.59 -12.50
CA GLU A 233 2.71 1.75 -12.86
C GLU A 233 3.52 0.46 -12.63
N MET A 234 3.18 -0.34 -11.62
CA MET A 234 3.77 -1.64 -11.37
C MET A 234 3.45 -2.62 -12.50
N LEU A 235 2.20 -2.68 -12.95
CA LEU A 235 1.77 -3.51 -14.09
C LEU A 235 2.56 -3.13 -15.36
N ARG A 236 2.68 -1.84 -15.66
CA ARG A 236 3.42 -1.33 -16.84
C ARG A 236 4.94 -1.54 -16.76
N ALA A 237 5.51 -1.52 -15.57
CA ALA A 237 6.95 -1.68 -15.36
C ALA A 237 7.42 -3.15 -15.45
N SER A 238 6.51 -4.10 -15.45
CA SER A 238 6.76 -5.53 -15.50
C SER A 238 6.73 -6.06 -16.93
N GLY A 239 7.43 -7.16 -17.18
CA GLY A 239 7.41 -7.84 -18.49
C GLY A 239 6.04 -8.45 -18.83
N THR A 240 5.23 -8.73 -17.79
CA THR A 240 3.82 -9.13 -17.92
C THR A 240 3.04 -8.55 -16.75
N GLY A 241 2.21 -7.57 -17.03
CA GLY A 241 1.25 -7.01 -16.08
C GLY A 241 -0.11 -7.68 -16.19
N ILE A 242 -0.67 -8.16 -15.10
CA ILE A 242 -1.95 -8.87 -15.07
C ILE A 242 -2.91 -8.13 -14.15
N ALA A 243 -4.04 -7.66 -14.66
CA ALA A 243 -5.09 -7.07 -13.85
C ALA A 243 -6.04 -8.14 -13.31
N MET A 244 -6.51 -7.97 -12.08
CA MET A 244 -7.57 -8.79 -11.53
C MET A 244 -8.92 -8.53 -12.23
N GLY A 245 -9.83 -9.50 -12.24
CA GLY A 245 -11.17 -9.36 -12.82
C GLY A 245 -12.00 -8.25 -12.14
N ASN A 246 -11.80 -8.07 -10.83
CA ASN A 246 -12.39 -6.98 -10.04
C ASN A 246 -11.63 -5.64 -10.14
N ALA A 247 -10.54 -5.57 -10.91
CA ALA A 247 -9.72 -4.36 -11.02
C ALA A 247 -10.49 -3.17 -11.58
N VAL A 248 -10.05 -1.97 -11.21
CA VAL A 248 -10.55 -0.73 -11.82
C VAL A 248 -10.21 -0.70 -13.31
N GLU A 249 -11.05 -0.04 -14.10
CA GLU A 249 -10.88 -0.01 -15.57
C GLU A 249 -9.52 0.55 -16.02
N ALA A 250 -8.97 1.51 -15.26
CA ALA A 250 -7.64 2.06 -15.54
C ALA A 250 -6.51 1.03 -15.36
N ALA A 251 -6.61 0.14 -14.36
CA ALA A 251 -5.66 -0.94 -14.14
C ALA A 251 -5.80 -2.03 -15.23
N LYS A 252 -7.03 -2.41 -15.60
CA LYS A 252 -7.28 -3.33 -16.72
C LYS A 252 -6.73 -2.79 -18.05
N ALA A 253 -6.89 -1.50 -18.31
CA ALA A 253 -6.36 -0.86 -19.52
C ALA A 253 -4.82 -0.75 -19.54
N ALA A 254 -4.17 -0.84 -18.38
CA ALA A 254 -2.72 -0.79 -18.23
C ALA A 254 -2.04 -2.14 -18.31
N ALA A 255 -2.79 -3.22 -18.10
CA ALA A 255 -2.30 -4.58 -18.04
C ALA A 255 -2.20 -5.25 -19.42
N ASP A 256 -1.34 -6.24 -19.54
CA ASP A 256 -1.20 -7.09 -20.74
C ASP A 256 -2.31 -8.16 -20.80
N ASP A 257 -2.85 -8.56 -19.64
CA ASP A 257 -3.89 -9.58 -19.53
C ASP A 257 -4.78 -9.34 -18.31
N ILE A 258 -5.95 -9.98 -18.29
CA ILE A 258 -6.91 -9.91 -17.20
C ILE A 258 -7.20 -11.35 -16.72
N THR A 259 -7.06 -11.58 -15.41
CA THR A 259 -7.43 -12.83 -14.77
C THR A 259 -8.84 -12.76 -14.16
N SER A 260 -9.27 -13.79 -13.42
CA SER A 260 -10.53 -13.76 -12.66
C SER A 260 -10.46 -12.80 -11.47
N SER A 261 -11.58 -12.59 -10.77
CA SER A 261 -11.61 -11.76 -9.56
C SER A 261 -10.85 -12.41 -8.41
N ASN A 262 -10.57 -11.62 -7.38
CA ASN A 262 -9.94 -12.06 -6.14
C ASN A 262 -10.75 -13.11 -5.37
N ASP A 263 -12.07 -13.17 -5.59
CA ASP A 263 -12.97 -14.19 -5.01
C ASP A 263 -13.12 -15.44 -5.90
N GLU A 264 -12.57 -15.41 -7.13
CA GLU A 264 -12.71 -16.47 -8.14
C GLU A 264 -11.38 -17.08 -8.57
N ASP A 265 -10.46 -17.24 -7.62
CA ASP A 265 -9.12 -17.84 -7.84
C ASP A 265 -8.23 -17.06 -8.83
N GLY A 266 -8.42 -15.76 -8.98
CA GLY A 266 -7.72 -14.94 -9.98
C GLY A 266 -6.20 -15.02 -9.91
N VAL A 267 -5.63 -14.97 -8.70
CA VAL A 267 -4.18 -15.09 -8.50
C VAL A 267 -3.70 -16.50 -8.88
N ALA A 268 -4.41 -17.55 -8.45
CA ALA A 268 -4.04 -18.92 -8.78
C ALA A 268 -4.04 -19.14 -10.29
N LYS A 269 -5.10 -18.71 -10.99
CA LYS A 269 -5.23 -18.85 -12.45
C LYS A 269 -4.13 -18.09 -13.20
N ALA A 270 -3.77 -16.90 -12.73
CA ALA A 270 -2.66 -16.13 -13.32
C ALA A 270 -1.32 -16.86 -13.14
N ILE A 271 -1.05 -17.38 -11.96
CA ILE A 271 0.17 -18.16 -11.68
C ILE A 271 0.21 -19.43 -12.54
N GLU A 272 -0.90 -20.18 -12.62
CA GLU A 272 -1.00 -21.39 -13.44
C GLU A 272 -0.70 -21.09 -14.92
N LYS A 273 -1.26 -20.01 -15.46
CA LYS A 273 -1.10 -19.64 -16.86
C LYS A 273 0.33 -19.21 -17.23
N TYR A 274 1.03 -18.48 -16.34
CA TYR A 274 2.27 -17.81 -16.70
C TYR A 274 3.53 -18.40 -16.04
N LEU A 275 3.37 -19.18 -14.97
CA LEU A 275 4.49 -19.68 -14.16
C LEU A 275 4.53 -21.19 -13.98
N LEU A 276 3.40 -21.89 -14.18
CA LEU A 276 3.31 -23.36 -14.08
C LEU A 276 3.24 -24.03 -15.43
#